data_9dbf76b3a9b911282ff801f4a32447c4
#
_entry.id   9dbf76b3a9b911282ff801f4a32447c4
#
_cell.length_a   1.000
_cell.length_b   1.000
_cell.length_c   1.000
_cell.angle_alpha   90.00
_cell.angle_beta   90.00
_cell.angle_gamma   90.00
#
_symmetry.space_group_name_H-M   'P 1'
#
loop_
_entity.id
_entity.type
_entity.pdbx_description
1 polymer ?
#
loop_
_entity_poly.entity_id
_entity_poly.type
_entity_poly.pdbx_seq_one_letter_code
_entity_poly.pdbx_strand_id
1 'polypeptide(L)'
;MVLINKEGVTKRTFVDIRNSILLSLASGQKTINQISSETEINWRTVDNHLVYLMGKLLVREAFTSSYVRIFELTAFGKDYLRKNVSKNIRIIDKKLIKINGEGQT
;
A
#
# COMPACT_ATOMS: atom_id res chain seq x y z
N MET A 1 -3.28 -19.59 9.93
CA MET A 1 -2.93 -19.53 9.94
C MET A 1 -2.52 -19.76 9.47
N VAL A 2 -2.74 -19.68 9.07
CA VAL A 2 -2.41 -19.70 8.87
C VAL A 2 -1.91 -19.92 8.27
N LEU A 3 -2.20 -19.89 7.90
CA LEU A 3 -1.77 -19.99 7.61
C LEU A 3 -1.29 -20.37 7.30
N ILE A 4 -1.51 -20.48 7.12
CA ILE A 4 -1.20 -20.57 7.09
C ILE A 4 -0.61 -21.05 6.72
N ASN A 5 -0.73 -21.14 6.48
CA ASN A 5 -0.30 -21.35 6.45
C ASN A 5 0.20 -21.88 6.49
N LYS A 6 0.13 -22.37 6.42
CA LYS A 6 0.21 -22.49 6.64
C LYS A 6 0.62 -22.60 6.56
N GLU A 7 0.57 -22.52 6.48
CA GLU A 7 0.59 -22.05 6.54
C GLU A 7 0.69 -21.41 6.47
N GLY A 8 0.31 -21.82 6.72
CA GLY A 8 -0.15 -20.99 6.81
C GLY A 8 -0.06 -20.05 6.44
N VAL A 9 0.11 -20.05 6.94
CA VAL A 9 0.27 -18.68 6.56
C VAL A 9 0.04 -18.40 5.12
N THR A 10 -0.76 -17.42 4.86
CA THR A 10 -1.09 -17.04 3.51
C THR A 10 0.04 -16.19 2.95
N LYS A 11 0.52 -16.58 1.80
CA LYS A 11 1.51 -15.77 1.11
C LYS A 11 0.85 -14.59 0.44
N ARG A 12 1.50 -13.45 0.49
CA ARG A 12 1.04 -12.28 -0.24
C ARG A 12 1.50 -12.38 -1.68
N THR A 13 0.62 -12.06 -2.60
CA THR A 13 1.00 -11.99 -4.00
C THR A 13 1.73 -10.67 -4.24
N PHE A 14 2.39 -10.57 -5.40
CA PHE A 14 3.02 -9.30 -5.78
C PHE A 14 1.99 -8.18 -5.85
N VAL A 15 0.79 -8.51 -6.34
CA VAL A 15 -0.29 -7.52 -6.43
C VAL A 15 -0.68 -7.05 -5.04
N ASP A 16 -0.82 -7.97 -4.10
CA ASP A 16 -1.17 -7.62 -2.73
C ASP A 16 -0.13 -6.71 -2.10
N ILE A 17 1.15 -7.05 -2.32
CA ILE A 17 2.24 -6.26 -1.76
C ILE A 17 2.21 -4.84 -2.33
N ARG A 18 2.06 -4.72 -3.63
CA ARG A 18 2.04 -3.42 -4.29
C ARG A 18 0.86 -2.60 -3.85
N ASN A 19 -0.29 -3.22 -3.73
CA ASN A 19 -1.49 -2.53 -3.26
C ASN A 19 -1.32 -2.04 -1.83
N SER A 20 -0.70 -2.85 -0.98
CA SER A 20 -0.44 -2.44 0.40
C SER A 20 0.48 -1.22 0.46
N ILE A 21 1.51 -1.21 -0.39
CA ILE A 21 2.42 -0.08 -0.45
C ILE A 21 1.70 1.17 -0.91
N LEU A 22 0.90 1.04 -1.97
CA LEU A 22 0.15 2.18 -2.48
C LEU A 22 -0.82 2.72 -1.43
N LEU A 23 -1.48 1.83 -0.72
CA LEU A 23 -2.40 2.25 0.34
C LEU A 23 -1.67 2.97 1.46
N SER A 24 -0.50 2.48 1.81
CA SER A 24 0.31 3.15 2.84
C SER A 24 0.62 4.59 2.40
N LEU A 25 0.93 4.78 1.14
CA LEU A 25 1.26 6.10 0.61
C LEU A 25 0.04 6.99 0.40
N ALA A 26 -1.15 6.42 0.47
CA ALA A 26 -2.37 7.20 0.26
C ALA A 26 -2.54 8.28 1.32
N SER A 27 -2.01 8.07 2.51
CA SER A 27 -2.14 9.04 3.59
C SER A 27 -1.04 10.10 3.58
N GLY A 28 -0.09 9.99 2.68
CA GLY A 28 0.96 11.00 2.58
C GLY A 28 2.31 10.40 2.28
N GLN A 29 3.31 11.26 2.29
CA GLN A 29 4.68 10.87 2.01
C GLN A 29 5.22 9.97 3.12
N LYS A 30 6.03 8.99 2.75
CA LYS A 30 6.60 8.07 3.72
C LYS A 30 7.98 7.62 3.31
N THR A 31 8.78 7.27 4.31
CA THR A 31 10.07 6.62 4.10
C THR A 31 9.84 5.12 3.90
N ILE A 32 10.87 4.42 3.42
CA ILE A 32 10.78 2.96 3.28
C ILE A 32 10.49 2.31 4.63
N ASN A 33 11.11 2.80 5.68
CA ASN A 33 10.91 2.21 7.00
C ASN A 33 9.48 2.40 7.49
N GLN A 34 8.88 3.54 7.22
CA GLN A 34 7.51 3.78 7.58
C GLN A 34 6.57 2.86 6.81
N ILE A 35 6.81 2.71 5.51
CA ILE A 35 6.01 1.81 4.70
C ILE A 35 6.14 0.38 5.20
N SER A 36 7.38 -0.05 5.46
CA SER A 36 7.65 -1.38 5.96
C SER A 36 6.92 -1.64 7.28
N SER A 37 6.98 -0.68 8.17
CA SER A 37 6.33 -0.80 9.47
C SER A 37 4.81 -0.89 9.34
N GLU A 38 4.22 -0.04 8.51
CA GLU A 38 2.77 0.00 8.37
C GLU A 38 2.22 -1.23 7.66
N THR A 39 2.95 -1.71 6.66
CA THR A 39 2.48 -2.83 5.85
C THR A 39 2.91 -4.17 6.41
N GLU A 40 3.85 -4.15 7.35
CA GLU A 40 4.46 -5.36 7.87
C GLU A 40 5.12 -6.18 6.78
N ILE A 41 5.70 -5.48 5.81
CA ILE A 41 6.46 -6.08 4.73
C ILE A 41 7.91 -5.73 4.95
N ASN A 42 8.79 -6.71 4.74
CA ASN A 42 10.22 -6.51 4.89
C ASN A 42 10.67 -5.31 4.04
N TRP A 43 11.57 -4.47 4.58
CA TRP A 43 11.97 -3.26 3.90
C TRP A 43 12.61 -3.53 2.54
N ARG A 44 13.32 -4.64 2.40
CA ARG A 44 13.95 -4.97 1.13
C ARG A 44 12.90 -5.27 0.07
N THR A 45 11.85 -5.97 0.47
CA THR A 45 10.73 -6.24 -0.42
C THR A 45 10.04 -4.94 -0.81
N VAL A 46 9.85 -4.04 0.18
CA VAL A 46 9.26 -2.73 -0.10
C VAL A 46 10.12 -1.99 -1.12
N ASP A 47 11.42 -1.96 -0.90
CA ASP A 47 12.34 -1.25 -1.80
C ASP A 47 12.23 -1.80 -3.22
N ASN A 48 12.24 -3.12 -3.36
CA ASN A 48 12.15 -3.75 -4.67
C ASN A 48 10.84 -3.38 -5.39
N HIS A 49 9.74 -3.37 -4.64
CA HIS A 49 8.46 -3.04 -5.25
C HIS A 49 8.31 -1.56 -5.52
N LEU A 50 8.97 -0.72 -4.75
CA LEU A 50 8.98 0.72 -5.04
C LEU A 50 9.64 1.00 -6.38
N VAL A 51 10.72 0.27 -6.69
CA VAL A 51 11.37 0.40 -7.99
C VAL A 51 10.38 0.08 -9.11
N TYR A 52 9.64 -1.01 -8.94
CA TYR A 52 8.63 -1.39 -9.91
C TYR A 52 7.55 -0.30 -10.04
N LEU A 53 7.07 0.19 -8.91
CA LEU A 53 6.01 1.19 -8.90
C LEU A 53 6.46 2.52 -9.50
N MET A 54 7.71 2.88 -9.27
CA MET A 54 8.26 4.07 -9.91
C MET A 54 8.35 3.89 -11.41
N GLY A 55 8.74 2.68 -11.86
CA GLY A 55 8.78 2.38 -13.28
C GLY A 55 7.41 2.45 -13.92
N LYS A 56 6.36 2.20 -13.15
CA LYS A 56 4.99 2.32 -13.65
C LYS A 56 4.42 3.71 -13.45
N LEU A 57 5.22 4.63 -12.95
CA LEU A 57 4.83 6.03 -12.73
C LEU A 57 3.72 6.19 -11.67
N LEU A 58 3.57 5.21 -10.82
CA LEU A 58 2.56 5.26 -9.75
C LEU A 58 3.10 5.93 -8.49
N VAL A 59 4.41 5.87 -8.31
CA VAL A 59 5.09 6.40 -7.13
C VAL A 59 6.29 7.19 -7.62
N ARG A 60 6.64 8.23 -6.87
CA ARG A 60 7.86 8.98 -7.15
C ARG A 60 8.61 9.20 -5.85
N GLU A 61 9.90 9.42 -5.99
CA GLU A 61 10.73 9.75 -4.85
C GLU A 61 10.67 11.27 -4.69
N ALA A 62 10.01 11.70 -3.62
CA ALA A 62 9.80 13.13 -3.39
C ALA A 62 11.04 13.81 -2.83
N PHE A 63 11.86 13.05 -2.12
CA PHE A 63 13.04 13.60 -1.49
C PHE A 63 14.05 12.48 -1.25
N THR A 64 15.32 12.79 -1.42
CA THR A 64 16.36 11.84 -1.11
C THR A 64 17.58 12.57 -0.56
N SER A 65 18.20 11.97 0.42
CA SER A 65 19.45 12.45 1.00
C SER A 65 20.32 11.25 1.33
N SER A 66 21.46 11.50 1.96
CA SER A 66 22.33 10.39 2.38
C SER A 66 21.67 9.48 3.41
N TYR A 67 20.69 10.00 4.13
CA TYR A 67 20.11 9.29 5.27
C TYR A 67 18.67 8.87 5.10
N VAL A 68 17.94 9.51 4.20
CA VAL A 68 16.52 9.23 4.09
C VAL A 68 16.04 9.40 2.66
N ARG A 69 15.10 8.54 2.29
CA ARG A 69 14.41 8.63 1.01
C ARG A 69 12.93 8.66 1.30
N ILE A 70 12.24 9.61 0.70
CA ILE A 70 10.81 9.81 0.93
C ILE A 70 10.06 9.62 -0.38
N PHE A 71 9.01 8.84 -0.32
CA PHE A 71 8.21 8.46 -1.48
C PHE A 71 6.80 8.99 -1.36
N GLU A 72 6.16 9.18 -2.49
CA GLU A 72 4.76 9.62 -2.53
C GLU A 72 4.09 9.10 -3.77
N LEU A 73 2.76 9.06 -3.75
CA LEU A 73 1.99 8.72 -4.93
C LEU A 73 2.06 9.86 -5.93
N THR A 74 2.14 9.50 -7.20
CA THR A 74 1.93 10.48 -8.27
C THR A 74 0.42 10.68 -8.43
N ALA A 75 0.02 11.68 -9.23
CA ALA A 75 -1.38 11.85 -9.57
C ALA A 75 -1.93 10.59 -10.23
N PHE A 76 -1.10 9.97 -11.07
CA PHE A 76 -1.45 8.74 -11.74
C PHE A 76 -1.62 7.60 -10.73
N GLY A 77 -0.76 7.57 -9.71
CA GLY A 77 -0.84 6.57 -8.66
C GLY A 77 -2.11 6.72 -7.84
N LYS A 78 -2.48 7.96 -7.54
CA LYS A 78 -3.71 8.21 -6.80
C LYS A 78 -4.93 7.75 -7.59
N ASP A 79 -4.91 8.01 -8.89
CA ASP A 79 -6.01 7.61 -9.75
C ASP A 79 -6.11 6.08 -9.84
N TYR A 80 -4.96 5.43 -9.99
CA TYR A 80 -4.90 3.98 -10.05
C TYR A 80 -5.47 3.38 -8.76
N LEU A 81 -5.06 3.94 -7.62
CA LEU A 81 -5.50 3.45 -6.33
C LEU A 81 -7.02 3.58 -6.21
N ARG A 82 -7.55 4.72 -6.61
CA ARG A 82 -8.98 4.96 -6.53
C ARG A 82 -9.76 3.97 -7.40
N LYS A 83 -9.25 3.70 -8.60
CA LYS A 83 -9.98 2.85 -9.53
C LYS A 83 -9.83 1.36 -9.27
N ASN A 84 -8.67 0.96 -8.77
CA ASN A 84 -8.35 -0.47 -8.73
C ASN A 84 -8.25 -1.02 -7.33
N VAL A 85 -7.72 -0.26 -6.40
CA VAL A 85 -7.47 -0.76 -5.06
C VAL A 85 -8.60 -0.36 -4.12
N SER A 86 -9.06 0.86 -4.21
CA SER A 86 -10.13 1.33 -3.33
C SER A 86 -11.40 0.52 -3.46
N LYS A 87 -11.62 -0.08 -4.59
CA LYS A 87 -12.81 -0.90 -4.77
C LYS A 87 -12.83 -2.06 -3.79
N ASN A 88 -11.71 -2.73 -3.65
CA ASN A 88 -11.63 -3.84 -2.72
C ASN A 88 -11.72 -3.37 -1.29
N ILE A 89 -11.09 -2.26 -1.02
CA ILE A 89 -11.13 -1.66 0.30
C ILE A 89 -12.56 -1.24 0.62
N ARG A 90 -13.24 -0.71 -0.36
CA ARG A 90 -14.62 -0.26 -0.15
C ARG A 90 -15.54 -1.42 0.20
N ILE A 91 -15.32 -2.56 -0.39
CA ILE A 91 -16.11 -3.74 -0.07
C ILE A 91 -15.92 -4.13 1.38
N ILE A 92 -14.70 -4.08 1.84
CA ILE A 92 -14.39 -4.36 3.24
C ILE A 92 -14.95 -3.26 4.12
N ASP A 93 -14.77 -2.03 3.72
CA ASP A 93 -15.23 -0.89 4.50
C ASP A 93 -16.74 -0.82 4.60
N LYS A 94 -17.43 -1.35 3.65
CA LYS A 94 -18.87 -1.35 3.73
C LYS A 94 -19.35 -2.03 4.99
N LYS A 95 -18.69 -3.09 5.37
CA LYS A 95 -19.03 -3.75 6.62
C LYS A 95 -18.75 -2.85 7.80
N LEU A 96 -17.64 -2.13 7.74
CA LEU A 96 -17.26 -1.24 8.81
C LEU A 96 -18.12 -0.01 8.84
N ILE A 97 -18.44 0.51 7.68
CA ILE A 97 -19.24 1.71 7.58
C ILE A 97 -20.65 1.47 8.08
N LYS A 98 -21.17 0.31 7.80
CA LYS A 98 -22.48 -0.03 8.32
C LYS A 98 -22.49 0.00 9.83
N ILE A 99 -21.40 -0.44 10.39
CA ILE A 99 -21.23 -0.38 11.83
C ILE A 99 -21.21 1.06 12.28
N ASN A 100 -20.51 1.89 11.53
CA ASN A 100 -20.42 3.30 11.86
C ASN A 100 -21.70 4.01 11.58
N GLY A 101 -22.48 3.40 10.83
CA GLY A 101 -23.68 4.09 10.45
C GLY A 101 -23.42 5.05 9.38
N GLU A 102 -22.75 5.43 9.04
CA GLU A 102 -22.59 6.32 8.17
C GLU A 102 -22.93 6.36 7.18
N GLY A 103 -23.29 6.09 7.38
CA GLY A 103 -23.70 5.96 6.62
C GLY A 103 -23.53 6.56 5.65
N GLN A 104 -23.31 6.78 5.58
CA GLN A 104 -23.13 7.24 4.72
C GLN A 104 -23.46 6.93 3.84
N THR A 105 -23.93 6.54 3.97
CA THR A 105 -24.22 6.28 3.20
C THR A 105 -24.54 6.38 2.87
#